data_73d49650703f91bc15d9162aa276f560
#
_entry.id   73d49650703f91bc15d9162aa276f560
#
_cell.length_a   1.000
_cell.length_b   1.000
_cell.length_c   1.000
_cell.angle_alpha   90.00
_cell.angle_beta   90.00
_cell.angle_gamma   90.00
#
_symmetry.space_group_name_H-M   'P 1'
#
loop_
_entity.id
_entity.type
_entity.pdbx_description
1 polymer ?
#
loop_
_entity_poly.entity_id
_entity_poly.type
_entity_poly.pdbx_seq_one_letter_code
_entity_poly.pdbx_strand_id
1 'polypeptide(L)'
;MTNSRGSAQAAFSLDPRQAQRLRQAIPDLDDWPRSWHVAPADIVVGQQIVQALTPFLLHLLDQRLAKATLRRHRDNLWALGGELIRCRYDDDELAKKHVKDALRQLTRDDSGPLMWPRITESEQASLDATCRKFNRFLRESAAAGPFD
;
A
#
# COMPACT_ATOMS: atom_id res chain seq x y z
N MET A 1 -28.57 5.28 -6.08
CA MET A 1 -28.06 4.90 -5.93
C MET A 1 -26.74 4.89 -5.70
N THR A 2 -26.11 4.88 -5.77
CA THR A 2 -24.73 4.88 -5.76
C THR A 2 -24.08 6.04 -5.16
N ASN A 3 -24.84 6.97 -4.70
CA ASN A 3 -24.30 8.22 -4.32
C ASN A 3 -23.37 8.20 -3.14
N SER A 4 -23.68 7.45 -2.12
CA SER A 4 -22.83 7.41 -0.95
C SER A 4 -21.48 6.84 -1.31
N ARG A 5 -21.48 5.92 -2.22
CA ARG A 5 -20.25 5.34 -2.65
C ARG A 5 -19.42 6.34 -3.41
N GLY A 6 -20.07 7.17 -4.21
CA GLY A 6 -19.39 8.22 -4.92
C GLY A 6 -18.71 9.20 -3.99
N SER A 7 -19.36 9.57 -2.89
CA SER A 7 -18.76 10.53 -2.00
C SER A 7 -17.57 9.93 -1.25
N ALA A 8 -17.63 8.66 -0.87
CA ALA A 8 -16.51 8.02 -0.23
C ALA A 8 -15.30 7.96 -1.15
N GLN A 9 -15.56 7.75 -2.43
CA GLN A 9 -14.48 7.72 -3.38
C GLN A 9 -13.97 9.10 -3.74
N ALA A 10 -14.80 10.10 -3.64
CA ALA A 10 -14.38 11.45 -3.91
C ALA A 10 -13.33 11.92 -2.92
N ALA A 11 -13.28 11.33 -1.70
CA ALA A 11 -12.26 11.67 -0.74
C ALA A 11 -10.87 11.34 -1.27
N PHE A 12 -10.79 10.45 -2.24
CA PHE A 12 -9.53 10.09 -2.86
C PHE A 12 -9.80 9.81 -4.33
N SER A 13 -9.67 10.83 -5.13
CA SER A 13 -9.86 10.72 -6.57
C SER A 13 -8.56 10.98 -7.29
N LEU A 14 -8.24 10.12 -8.23
CA LEU A 14 -7.12 10.35 -9.12
C LEU A 14 -7.60 11.11 -10.33
N ASP A 15 -6.86 12.13 -10.74
CA ASP A 15 -7.14 12.70 -12.03
C ASP A 15 -6.58 11.77 -13.13
N PRO A 16 -7.04 11.95 -14.37
CA PRO A 16 -6.64 11.05 -15.46
C PRO A 16 -5.13 11.00 -15.71
N ARG A 17 -4.42 12.10 -15.47
CA ARG A 17 -2.97 12.10 -15.65
C ARG A 17 -2.28 11.25 -14.63
N GLN A 18 -2.71 11.36 -13.38
CA GLN A 18 -2.15 10.55 -12.30
C GLN A 18 -2.40 9.07 -12.55
N ALA A 19 -3.61 8.73 -12.96
CA ALA A 19 -3.96 7.34 -13.26
C ALA A 19 -3.09 6.80 -14.39
N GLN A 20 -2.85 7.61 -15.41
CA GLN A 20 -2.02 7.20 -16.54
C GLN A 20 -0.57 7.02 -16.12
N ARG A 21 -0.03 7.93 -15.30
CA ARG A 21 1.33 7.79 -14.78
C ARG A 21 1.51 6.49 -14.01
N LEU A 22 0.54 6.16 -13.18
CA LEU A 22 0.59 4.91 -12.42
C LEU A 22 0.58 3.71 -13.34
N ARG A 23 -0.29 3.70 -14.33
CA ARG A 23 -0.36 2.57 -15.27
C ARG A 23 0.92 2.40 -16.06
N GLN A 24 1.57 3.50 -16.41
CA GLN A 24 2.84 3.43 -17.13
C GLN A 24 3.97 2.95 -16.26
N ALA A 25 4.01 3.40 -15.01
CA ALA A 25 5.09 3.04 -14.09
C ALA A 25 4.89 1.65 -13.50
N ILE A 26 3.64 1.27 -13.24
CA ILE A 26 3.30 0.00 -12.60
C ILE A 26 2.14 -0.64 -13.37
N PRO A 27 2.44 -1.26 -14.52
CA PRO A 27 1.37 -1.78 -15.39
C PRO A 27 0.52 -2.86 -14.74
N ASP A 28 1.06 -3.58 -13.75
CA ASP A 28 0.35 -4.68 -13.09
C ASP A 28 -0.38 -4.25 -11.81
N LEU A 29 -0.41 -2.95 -11.50
CA LEU A 29 -0.99 -2.50 -10.23
C LEU A 29 -2.44 -2.96 -10.05
N ASP A 30 -3.24 -2.90 -11.11
CA ASP A 30 -4.63 -3.31 -11.03
C ASP A 30 -4.80 -4.82 -10.81
N ASP A 31 -3.77 -5.59 -11.08
CA ASP A 31 -3.79 -7.04 -10.88
C ASP A 31 -3.28 -7.45 -9.50
N TRP A 32 -2.74 -6.50 -8.74
CA TRP A 32 -2.22 -6.83 -7.41
C TRP A 32 -3.25 -7.52 -6.52
N PRO A 33 -4.51 -7.04 -6.43
CA PRO A 33 -5.49 -7.72 -5.57
C PRO A 33 -5.67 -9.19 -5.94
N ARG A 34 -5.67 -9.50 -7.23
CA ARG A 34 -5.83 -10.88 -7.67
C ARG A 34 -4.61 -11.71 -7.31
N SER A 35 -3.42 -11.11 -7.39
CA SER A 35 -2.18 -11.81 -7.06
C SER A 35 -2.10 -12.17 -5.57
N TRP A 36 -2.80 -11.45 -4.72
CA TRP A 36 -2.76 -11.65 -3.27
C TRP A 36 -3.87 -12.55 -2.73
N HIS A 37 -4.96 -12.73 -3.47
CA HIS A 37 -6.15 -13.33 -2.88
C HIS A 37 -5.96 -14.82 -2.60
N VAL A 38 -6.56 -15.25 -1.51
CA VAL A 38 -6.71 -16.66 -1.15
C VAL A 38 -8.18 -17.04 -1.33
N ALA A 39 -9.08 -16.19 -0.87
CA ALA A 39 -10.51 -16.35 -1.03
C ALA A 39 -11.07 -15.18 -1.84
N PRO A 40 -12.25 -15.35 -2.49
CA PRO A 40 -12.81 -14.26 -3.31
C PRO A 40 -12.99 -12.96 -2.56
N ALA A 41 -13.30 -13.00 -1.27
CA ALA A 41 -13.49 -11.78 -0.48
C ALA A 41 -12.20 -10.95 -0.36
N ASP A 42 -11.04 -11.58 -0.55
CA ASP A 42 -9.76 -10.87 -0.46
C ASP A 42 -9.57 -9.90 -1.61
N ILE A 43 -10.30 -10.04 -2.70
CA ILE A 43 -10.18 -9.13 -3.84
C ILE A 43 -10.55 -7.72 -3.43
N VAL A 44 -11.66 -7.57 -2.70
CA VAL A 44 -12.10 -6.25 -2.23
C VAL A 44 -11.07 -5.64 -1.28
N VAL A 45 -10.56 -6.45 -0.35
CA VAL A 45 -9.53 -6.01 0.57
C VAL A 45 -8.29 -5.57 -0.19
N GLY A 46 -7.88 -6.37 -1.18
CA GLY A 46 -6.73 -6.03 -2.02
C GLY A 46 -6.92 -4.71 -2.76
N GLN A 47 -8.12 -4.47 -3.27
CA GLN A 47 -8.42 -3.19 -3.92
C GLN A 47 -8.29 -2.02 -2.96
N GLN A 48 -8.72 -2.21 -1.71
CA GLN A 48 -8.57 -1.19 -0.68
C GLN A 48 -7.10 -0.95 -0.34
N ILE A 49 -6.30 -2.01 -0.33
CA ILE A 49 -4.86 -1.88 -0.11
C ILE A 49 -4.22 -1.06 -1.23
N VAL A 50 -4.51 -1.39 -2.48
CA VAL A 50 -3.98 -0.64 -3.62
C VAL A 50 -4.38 0.83 -3.51
N GLN A 51 -5.63 1.09 -3.15
CA GLN A 51 -6.11 2.44 -2.99
C GLN A 51 -5.35 3.19 -1.89
N ALA A 52 -5.06 2.50 -0.78
CA ALA A 52 -4.32 3.10 0.32
C ALA A 52 -2.86 3.36 -0.03
N LEU A 53 -2.27 2.54 -0.89
CA LEU A 53 -0.88 2.70 -1.32
C LEU A 53 -0.71 3.74 -2.42
N THR A 54 -1.77 4.04 -3.15
CA THR A 54 -1.67 4.88 -4.34
C THR A 54 -1.11 6.27 -4.08
N PRO A 55 -1.51 7.00 -3.02
CA PRO A 55 -0.89 8.31 -2.76
C PRO A 55 0.62 8.24 -2.58
N PHE A 56 1.09 7.19 -1.90
CA PHE A 56 2.52 7.01 -1.71
C PHE A 56 3.22 6.65 -3.02
N LEU A 57 2.60 5.82 -3.84
CA LEU A 57 3.16 5.49 -5.15
C LEU A 57 3.31 6.75 -6.01
N LEU A 58 2.32 7.62 -6.00
CA LEU A 58 2.41 8.89 -6.72
C LEU A 58 3.52 9.77 -6.15
N HIS A 59 3.66 9.80 -4.83
CA HIS A 59 4.72 10.53 -4.17
C HIS A 59 6.09 10.02 -4.62
N LEU A 60 6.26 8.71 -4.73
CA LEU A 60 7.51 8.13 -5.21
C LEU A 60 7.79 8.54 -6.66
N LEU A 61 6.78 8.56 -7.50
CA LEU A 61 6.95 8.97 -8.89
C LEU A 61 7.40 10.42 -8.99
N ASP A 62 6.92 11.27 -8.09
CA ASP A 62 7.29 12.67 -8.09
C ASP A 62 8.72 12.92 -7.60
N GLN A 63 9.32 11.96 -6.92
CA GLN A 63 10.68 12.11 -6.40
C GLN A 63 11.76 11.86 -7.43
N ARG A 64 11.39 11.45 -8.64
CA ARG A 64 12.33 11.20 -9.73
C ARG A 64 13.44 10.22 -9.33
N LEU A 65 13.05 9.14 -8.68
CA LEU A 65 14.00 8.12 -8.26
C LEU A 65 14.55 7.36 -9.46
N ALA A 66 15.73 6.77 -9.30
CA ALA A 66 16.27 5.88 -10.31
C ALA A 66 15.29 4.72 -10.52
N LYS A 67 15.26 4.18 -11.73
CA LYS A 67 14.33 3.09 -12.07
C LYS A 67 14.47 1.90 -11.14
N ALA A 68 15.71 1.54 -10.81
CA ALA A 68 15.95 0.41 -9.92
C ALA A 68 15.41 0.66 -8.52
N THR A 69 15.56 1.90 -8.02
CA THR A 69 15.05 2.27 -6.72
C THR A 69 13.53 2.25 -6.68
N LEU A 70 12.90 2.80 -7.70
CA LEU A 70 11.44 2.80 -7.80
C LEU A 70 10.91 1.37 -7.86
N ARG A 71 11.56 0.51 -8.66
CA ARG A 71 11.15 -0.88 -8.78
C ARG A 71 11.24 -1.60 -7.44
N ARG A 72 12.31 -1.34 -6.69
CA ARG A 72 12.50 -1.96 -5.37
C ARG A 72 11.38 -1.54 -4.42
N HIS A 73 11.04 -0.27 -4.37
CA HIS A 73 9.93 0.19 -3.53
C HIS A 73 8.62 -0.43 -3.97
N ARG A 74 8.37 -0.47 -5.28
CA ARG A 74 7.17 -1.07 -5.82
C ARG A 74 7.04 -2.53 -5.39
N ASP A 75 8.11 -3.29 -5.54
CA ASP A 75 8.11 -4.71 -5.18
C ASP A 75 7.89 -4.90 -3.69
N ASN A 76 8.49 -4.04 -2.87
CA ASN A 76 8.32 -4.10 -1.43
C ASN A 76 6.89 -3.76 -1.01
N LEU A 77 6.25 -2.81 -1.69
CA LEU A 77 4.87 -2.46 -1.40
C LEU A 77 3.92 -3.58 -1.81
N TRP A 78 4.23 -4.25 -2.92
CA TRP A 78 3.48 -5.44 -3.30
C TRP A 78 3.60 -6.51 -2.22
N ALA A 79 4.81 -6.74 -1.72
CA ALA A 79 5.04 -7.73 -0.66
C ALA A 79 4.30 -7.34 0.62
N LEU A 80 4.30 -6.05 0.97
CA LEU A 80 3.59 -5.56 2.16
C LEU A 80 2.09 -5.84 2.05
N GLY A 81 1.50 -5.56 0.88
CA GLY A 81 0.08 -5.81 0.67
C GLY A 81 -0.28 -7.28 0.81
N GLY A 82 0.53 -8.15 0.23
CA GLY A 82 0.32 -9.59 0.34
C GLY A 82 0.45 -10.07 1.78
N GLU A 83 1.41 -9.52 2.50
CA GLU A 83 1.59 -9.89 3.90
C GLU A 83 0.41 -9.44 4.76
N LEU A 84 -0.16 -8.28 4.47
CA LEU A 84 -1.36 -7.85 5.20
C LEU A 84 -2.51 -8.82 4.98
N ILE A 85 -2.74 -9.25 3.73
CA ILE A 85 -3.77 -10.23 3.45
C ILE A 85 -3.53 -11.50 4.27
N ARG A 86 -2.29 -11.98 4.27
CA ARG A 86 -1.94 -13.19 5.00
C ARG A 86 -2.16 -13.05 6.50
N CYS A 87 -1.71 -11.94 7.06
CA CYS A 87 -1.80 -11.72 8.51
C CYS A 87 -3.26 -11.63 8.98
N ARG A 88 -4.16 -11.17 8.14
CA ARG A 88 -5.58 -11.07 8.50
C ARG A 88 -6.20 -12.44 8.79
N TYR A 89 -5.65 -13.50 8.22
CA TYR A 89 -6.15 -14.85 8.49
C TYR A 89 -5.73 -15.36 9.87
N ASP A 90 -4.65 -14.80 10.41
CA ASP A 90 -4.14 -15.25 11.70
C ASP A 90 -4.47 -14.28 12.85
N ASP A 91 -4.97 -13.10 12.54
CA ASP A 91 -5.16 -12.05 13.54
C ASP A 91 -6.52 -11.38 13.30
N ASP A 92 -7.50 -11.77 14.10
CA ASP A 92 -8.86 -11.26 13.96
C ASP A 92 -8.95 -9.76 14.24
N GLU A 93 -8.13 -9.24 15.14
CA GLU A 93 -8.15 -7.83 15.44
C GLU A 93 -7.63 -7.02 14.24
N LEU A 94 -6.60 -7.52 13.59
CA LEU A 94 -6.09 -6.89 12.39
C LEU A 94 -7.13 -6.94 11.27
N ALA A 95 -7.83 -8.07 11.15
CA ALA A 95 -8.84 -8.24 10.11
C ALA A 95 -10.00 -7.28 10.25
N LYS A 96 -10.27 -6.81 11.46
CA LYS A 96 -11.36 -5.86 11.72
C LYS A 96 -10.97 -4.41 11.43
N LYS A 97 -9.68 -4.13 11.33
CA LYS A 97 -9.21 -2.76 11.14
C LYS A 97 -9.44 -2.32 9.70
N HIS A 98 -9.65 -1.01 9.55
CA HIS A 98 -9.59 -0.41 8.23
C HIS A 98 -8.21 -0.68 7.64
N VAL A 99 -8.15 -0.91 6.33
CA VAL A 99 -6.91 -1.26 5.66
C VAL A 99 -5.79 -0.27 5.96
N LYS A 100 -6.11 1.02 5.93
CA LYS A 100 -5.10 2.04 6.16
C LYS A 100 -4.51 1.95 7.56
N ASP A 101 -5.36 1.69 8.56
CA ASP A 101 -4.89 1.52 9.94
C ASP A 101 -4.07 0.25 10.10
N ALA A 102 -4.46 -0.81 9.40
CA ALA A 102 -3.70 -2.05 9.41
C ALA A 102 -2.31 -1.85 8.80
N LEU A 103 -2.22 -1.11 7.70
CA LEU A 103 -0.94 -0.80 7.09
C LEU A 103 -0.05 0.03 8.02
N ARG A 104 -0.66 0.99 8.74
CA ARG A 104 0.09 1.76 9.72
C ARG A 104 0.63 0.86 10.82
N GLN A 105 -0.17 -0.07 11.29
CA GLN A 105 0.24 -0.99 12.33
C GLN A 105 1.42 -1.86 11.88
N LEU A 106 1.38 -2.36 10.65
CA LEU A 106 2.44 -3.23 10.15
C LEU A 106 3.76 -2.49 9.92
N THR A 107 3.73 -1.17 9.86
CA THR A 107 4.93 -0.38 9.54
C THR A 107 5.32 0.58 10.66
N ARG A 108 4.73 0.46 11.85
CA ARG A 108 4.83 1.51 12.87
C ARG A 108 6.18 1.63 13.55
N ASP A 109 6.97 0.57 13.58
CA ASP A 109 8.22 0.55 14.33
C ASP A 109 9.44 0.78 13.45
N ASP A 110 9.31 1.65 12.47
CA ASP A 110 10.38 1.97 11.51
C ASP A 110 10.83 0.75 10.73
N SER A 111 9.93 -0.20 10.53
CA SER A 111 10.24 -1.43 9.79
C SER A 111 8.95 -1.98 9.21
N GLY A 112 9.09 -2.98 8.37
CA GLY A 112 7.95 -3.73 7.85
C GLY A 112 7.64 -4.92 8.74
N PRO A 113 6.62 -5.70 8.36
CA PRO A 113 6.33 -6.95 9.05
C PRO A 113 7.50 -7.91 8.88
N LEU A 114 7.73 -8.72 9.90
CA LEU A 114 8.82 -9.69 9.84
C LEU A 114 8.41 -10.82 8.91
N MET A 115 9.08 -10.94 7.78
CA MET A 115 8.85 -12.00 6.82
C MET A 115 10.00 -13.01 6.75
N TRP A 116 11.22 -12.59 7.22
CA TRP A 116 12.32 -13.51 7.32
C TRP A 116 11.94 -14.66 8.25
N PRO A 117 12.24 -15.91 7.97
CA PRO A 117 13.13 -16.38 6.90
C PRO A 117 12.42 -16.77 5.60
N ARG A 118 11.16 -16.43 5.41
CA ARG A 118 10.50 -16.69 4.13
C ARG A 118 11.10 -15.86 3.01
N ILE A 119 11.73 -14.74 3.37
CA ILE A 119 12.56 -13.95 2.46
C ILE A 119 13.96 -13.87 3.06
N THR A 120 14.92 -13.41 2.28
CA THR A 120 16.30 -13.29 2.78
C THR A 120 16.43 -12.12 3.73
N GLU A 121 17.52 -12.09 4.49
CA GLU A 121 17.82 -10.95 5.36
C GLU A 121 17.95 -9.66 4.57
N SER A 122 18.57 -9.74 3.40
CA SER A 122 18.71 -8.57 2.54
C SER A 122 17.36 -8.07 2.04
N GLU A 123 16.48 -8.98 1.67
CA GLU A 123 15.12 -8.63 1.24
C GLU A 123 14.33 -8.03 2.39
N GLN A 124 14.50 -8.56 3.60
CA GLN A 124 13.84 -8.00 4.77
C GLN A 124 14.32 -6.58 5.05
N ALA A 125 15.63 -6.35 4.97
CA ALA A 125 16.18 -5.00 5.17
C ALA A 125 15.64 -4.01 4.14
N SER A 126 15.51 -4.46 2.89
CA SER A 126 14.95 -3.63 1.83
C SER A 126 13.48 -3.30 2.09
N LEU A 127 12.71 -4.32 2.50
CA LEU A 127 11.29 -4.13 2.86
C LEU A 127 11.17 -3.14 4.01
N ASP A 128 11.99 -3.30 5.04
CA ASP A 128 11.95 -2.43 6.20
C ASP A 128 12.21 -0.98 5.81
N ALA A 129 13.15 -0.75 4.90
CA ALA A 129 13.47 0.60 4.44
C ALA A 129 12.29 1.24 3.71
N THR A 130 11.63 0.48 2.84
CA THR A 130 10.45 0.97 2.13
C THR A 130 9.30 1.26 3.10
N CYS A 131 9.08 0.37 4.06
CA CYS A 131 8.02 0.52 5.05
C CYS A 131 8.27 1.73 5.95
N ARG A 132 9.53 2.00 6.30
CA ARG A 132 9.88 3.19 7.08
C ARG A 132 9.52 4.45 6.31
N LYS A 133 9.84 4.48 5.03
CA LYS A 133 9.54 5.61 4.16
C LYS A 133 8.02 5.78 4.01
N PHE A 134 7.31 4.69 3.83
CA PHE A 134 5.85 4.71 3.71
C PHE A 134 5.18 5.20 4.98
N ASN A 135 5.61 4.70 6.14
CA ASN A 135 5.03 5.13 7.41
C ASN A 135 5.28 6.62 7.66
N ARG A 136 6.47 7.10 7.31
CA ARG A 136 6.78 8.52 7.43
C ARG A 136 5.82 9.34 6.55
N PHE A 137 5.58 8.88 5.33
CA PHE A 137 4.65 9.55 4.43
C PHE A 137 3.24 9.61 5.03
N LEU A 138 2.79 8.49 5.60
CA LEU A 138 1.46 8.46 6.23
C LEU A 138 1.36 9.44 7.39
N ARG A 139 2.40 9.52 8.22
CA ARG A 139 2.41 10.42 9.36
C ARG A 139 2.43 11.89 8.91
N GLU A 140 3.22 12.19 7.91
CA GLU A 140 3.31 13.55 7.39
C GLU A 140 2.02 13.97 6.71
N SER A 141 1.39 13.06 5.99
CA SER A 141 0.12 13.34 5.34
C SER A 141 -0.99 13.59 6.38
N ALA A 142 -1.00 12.80 7.44
CA ALA A 142 -1.97 12.99 8.52
C ALA A 142 -1.75 14.32 9.24
N ALA A 143 -0.48 14.68 9.47
CA ALA A 143 -0.15 15.93 10.14
C ALA A 143 -0.50 17.14 9.27
N ALA A 144 -0.38 16.99 7.96
CA ALA A 144 -0.73 18.05 7.03
C ALA A 144 -2.23 18.24 6.89
N GLY A 145 -3.00 17.24 7.23
CA GLY A 145 -4.43 17.19 7.33
C GLY A 145 -5.28 18.29 6.76
N PRO A 146 -6.51 17.97 6.53
CA PRO A 146 -7.35 18.90 5.82
C PRO A 146 -7.61 20.14 6.57
N PHE A 147 -7.38 20.26 7.60
CA PHE A 147 -7.70 21.40 8.16
C PHE A 147 -6.85 22.02 8.33
N ASP A 148 -6.29 21.62 7.90
CA ASP A 148 -5.44 22.31 8.10
C ASP A 148 -5.79 23.23 7.74
#